data_3f06cb04dbf11b167e8e00b81b19b02d
#
_entry.id   3f06cb04dbf11b167e8e00b81b19b02d
#
_cell.length_a   1.000
_cell.length_b   1.000
_cell.length_c   1.000
_cell.angle_alpha   90.00
_cell.angle_beta   90.00
_cell.angle_gamma   90.00
#
_symmetry.space_group_name_H-M   'P 1'
#
loop_
_entity.id
_entity.type
_entity.pdbx_description
1 polymer ?
#
loop_
_entity_poly.entity_id
_entity_poly.type
_entity_poly.pdbx_seq_one_letter_code
_entity_poly.pdbx_strand_id
1 'polypeptide(L)'
;PGAIQIVERLVAWADVIVENNSTGTMDGLGIGWSDVRRLNSEAVMMSSQLMGSHGLQADWTGYGPTIQTAGGLSWLWAFDDGEGPPGSNAIHPDHLAGRLGAVGALAAIIGRDRGASGAHVEVAQVEALMFTLADHFLAEALEPGSVRPRGNASPDGAPWGAFPCAGEENWAVICVRDDDDWVRLRKAMGDPHWARDPLLATSIQRMEARARVENGVAEWTQTLDRAEVQDRCQAKGVPAARMMFCVDQLEDPHLIDRGFLVDLEQQALGQIVMAGPCFTGSRMGPPAIFQAPLIGEHSRRFCVQDLGMDSVLVDDLVASGALEALDELP
;
A
#
# COMPACT_ATOMS: atom_id res chain seq x y z
N PRO A 1 28.29 8.97 -20.33
CA PRO A 1 28.40 10.39 -20.69
C PRO A 1 27.30 10.86 -21.63
N GLY A 2 26.84 10.11 -22.63
CA GLY A 2 25.80 10.58 -23.58
C GLY A 2 24.37 10.59 -23.03
N ALA A 3 24.06 9.83 -22.00
CA ALA A 3 22.70 9.67 -21.49
C ALA A 3 22.06 10.96 -20.96
N ILE A 4 22.87 11.92 -20.45
CA ILE A 4 22.34 13.17 -19.91
C ILE A 4 21.56 13.98 -20.97
N GLN A 5 21.95 13.91 -22.24
CA GLN A 5 21.24 14.60 -23.32
C GLN A 5 19.81 14.07 -23.51
N ILE A 6 19.61 12.76 -23.31
CA ILE A 6 18.27 12.15 -23.35
C ILE A 6 17.45 12.65 -22.16
N VAL A 7 18.07 12.65 -20.96
CA VAL A 7 17.40 13.07 -19.73
C VAL A 7 16.99 14.55 -19.80
N GLU A 8 17.84 15.44 -20.31
CA GLU A 8 17.48 16.87 -20.51
C GLU A 8 16.30 17.04 -21.48
N ARG A 9 16.26 16.23 -22.54
CA ARG A 9 15.10 16.20 -23.45
C ARG A 9 13.84 15.68 -22.79
N LEU A 10 13.94 14.61 -21.98
CA LEU A 10 12.85 14.07 -21.19
C LEU A 10 12.29 15.12 -20.23
N VAL A 11 13.15 15.83 -19.50
CA VAL A 11 12.75 16.91 -18.60
C VAL A 11 12.05 18.05 -19.34
N ALA A 12 12.57 18.44 -20.50
CA ALA A 12 11.96 19.51 -21.30
C ALA A 12 10.59 19.10 -21.87
N TRP A 13 10.35 17.81 -22.09
CA TRP A 13 9.12 17.23 -22.62
C TRP A 13 8.08 16.92 -21.55
N ALA A 14 8.50 16.57 -20.33
CA ALA A 14 7.64 16.04 -19.29
C ALA A 14 6.78 17.11 -18.63
N ASP A 15 5.51 16.82 -18.37
CA ASP A 15 4.65 17.60 -17.47
C ASP A 15 4.94 17.29 -16.01
N VAL A 16 5.24 16.02 -15.70
CA VAL A 16 5.51 15.54 -14.34
C VAL A 16 6.75 14.66 -14.35
N ILE A 17 7.64 14.92 -13.41
CA ILE A 17 8.81 14.11 -13.12
C ILE A 17 8.61 13.50 -11.74
N VAL A 18 8.67 12.17 -11.65
CA VAL A 18 8.54 11.44 -10.39
C VAL A 18 9.87 10.76 -10.08
N GLU A 19 10.39 10.96 -8.89
CA GLU A 19 11.60 10.29 -8.44
C GLU A 19 11.43 9.77 -6.99
N ASN A 20 12.15 8.70 -6.67
CA ASN A 20 12.15 8.03 -5.38
C ASN A 20 13.59 7.61 -5.01
N ASN A 21 14.54 8.49 -5.27
CA ASN A 21 15.94 8.25 -4.97
C ASN A 21 16.30 8.75 -3.56
N SER A 22 17.47 8.37 -3.08
CA SER A 22 18.03 8.97 -1.86
C SER A 22 18.24 10.47 -2.06
N THR A 23 18.04 11.24 -1.01
CA THR A 23 18.22 12.70 -1.01
C THR A 23 19.55 13.13 -1.63
N GLY A 24 19.50 14.10 -2.52
CA GLY A 24 20.67 14.63 -3.24
C GLY A 24 21.08 13.81 -4.47
N THR A 25 20.50 12.65 -4.74
CA THR A 25 20.87 11.84 -5.93
C THR A 25 20.56 12.59 -7.23
N MET A 26 19.39 13.19 -7.34
CA MET A 26 18.98 13.93 -8.54
C MET A 26 19.88 15.16 -8.75
N ASP A 27 20.24 15.87 -7.69
CA ASP A 27 21.18 17.00 -7.75
C ASP A 27 22.57 16.53 -8.19
N GLY A 28 23.06 15.41 -7.64
CA GLY A 28 24.33 14.80 -8.02
C GLY A 28 24.39 14.36 -9.49
N LEU A 29 23.23 14.05 -10.09
CA LEU A 29 23.10 13.70 -11.52
C LEU A 29 22.91 14.94 -12.42
N GLY A 30 22.77 16.14 -11.87
CA GLY A 30 22.53 17.37 -12.62
C GLY A 30 21.10 17.53 -13.13
N ILE A 31 20.16 16.87 -12.49
CA ILE A 31 18.72 16.89 -12.78
C ILE A 31 17.89 17.09 -11.52
N GLY A 32 18.43 17.79 -10.52
CA GLY A 32 17.68 18.23 -9.35
C GLY A 32 16.64 19.29 -9.70
N TRP A 33 15.84 19.69 -8.72
CA TRP A 33 14.75 20.65 -8.96
C TRP A 33 15.21 21.96 -9.63
N SER A 34 16.37 22.47 -9.28
CA SER A 34 16.93 23.70 -9.90
C SER A 34 17.19 23.51 -11.39
N ASP A 35 17.68 22.33 -11.80
CA ASP A 35 17.94 22.00 -13.20
C ASP A 35 16.64 21.74 -13.96
N VAL A 36 15.72 21.00 -13.36
CA VAL A 36 14.38 20.76 -13.90
C VAL A 36 13.70 22.09 -14.20
N ARG A 37 13.66 23.01 -13.23
CA ARG A 37 13.04 24.31 -13.40
C ARG A 37 13.72 25.17 -14.47
N ARG A 38 15.03 25.04 -14.65
CA ARG A 38 15.79 25.75 -15.69
C ARG A 38 15.46 25.19 -17.09
N LEU A 39 15.28 23.88 -17.22
CA LEU A 39 14.97 23.20 -18.47
C LEU A 39 13.49 23.31 -18.85
N ASN A 40 12.61 23.24 -17.86
CA ASN A 40 11.16 23.31 -18.02
C ASN A 40 10.53 23.98 -16.78
N SER A 41 10.22 25.27 -16.90
CA SER A 41 9.62 26.05 -15.81
C SER A 41 8.20 25.63 -15.44
N GLU A 42 7.53 24.88 -16.31
CA GLU A 42 6.16 24.41 -16.14
C GLU A 42 6.09 22.98 -15.58
N ALA A 43 7.22 22.27 -15.49
CA ALA A 43 7.24 20.92 -14.98
C ALA A 43 6.89 20.85 -13.48
N VAL A 44 6.17 19.81 -13.13
CA VAL A 44 5.96 19.43 -11.72
C VAL A 44 6.93 18.30 -11.38
N MET A 45 7.79 18.50 -10.39
CA MET A 45 8.66 17.44 -9.88
C MET A 45 8.11 16.90 -8.56
N MET A 46 7.85 15.61 -8.48
CA MET A 46 7.44 14.93 -7.25
C MET A 46 8.56 14.05 -6.76
N SER A 47 9.06 14.34 -5.58
CA SER A 47 10.13 13.61 -4.90
C SER A 47 9.58 12.88 -3.67
N SER A 48 9.93 11.61 -3.53
CA SER A 48 9.49 10.77 -2.41
C SER A 48 10.72 10.21 -1.70
N GLN A 49 11.20 10.92 -0.67
CA GLN A 49 12.35 10.49 0.13
C GLN A 49 11.94 9.79 1.42
N LEU A 50 12.84 8.95 1.95
CA LEU A 50 12.62 8.19 3.18
C LEU A 50 12.20 9.10 4.35
N MET A 51 13.05 10.08 4.68
CA MET A 51 12.89 10.99 5.83
C MET A 51 12.59 12.43 5.41
N GLY A 52 12.40 12.69 4.11
CA GLY A 52 12.33 14.04 3.54
C GLY A 52 13.70 14.58 3.14
N SER A 53 13.71 15.67 2.35
CA SER A 53 14.95 16.27 1.80
C SER A 53 15.70 17.17 2.79
N HIS A 54 15.13 17.45 3.95
CA HIS A 54 15.74 18.30 4.98
C HIS A 54 15.44 17.76 6.38
N GLY A 55 16.20 18.23 7.35
CA GLY A 55 16.19 17.74 8.72
C GLY A 55 17.42 16.90 9.05
N LEU A 56 17.54 16.50 10.33
CA LEU A 56 18.73 15.82 10.85
C LEU A 56 18.98 14.42 10.24
N GLN A 57 17.96 13.84 9.62
CA GLN A 57 17.98 12.48 9.08
C GLN A 57 17.75 12.45 7.56
N ALA A 58 17.89 13.60 6.89
CA ALA A 58 17.63 13.72 5.45
C ALA A 58 18.53 12.84 4.57
N ASP A 59 19.70 12.48 5.06
CA ASP A 59 20.68 11.61 4.42
C ASP A 59 20.48 10.11 4.71
N TRP A 60 19.51 9.76 5.55
CA TRP A 60 19.21 8.36 5.83
C TRP A 60 18.67 7.67 4.59
N THR A 61 19.16 6.45 4.38
CA THR A 61 18.73 5.57 3.29
C THR A 61 18.07 4.32 3.86
N GLY A 62 17.13 3.76 3.12
CA GLY A 62 16.42 2.55 3.54
C GLY A 62 15.27 2.21 2.60
N TYR A 63 14.45 1.29 3.05
CA TYR A 63 13.28 0.78 2.35
C TYR A 63 12.05 0.80 3.26
N GLY A 64 10.91 0.39 2.75
CA GLY A 64 9.65 0.35 3.49
C GLY A 64 9.72 -0.22 4.91
N PRO A 65 10.41 -1.35 5.17
CA PRO A 65 10.60 -1.85 6.54
C PRO A 65 11.32 -0.88 7.47
N THR A 66 12.28 -0.12 6.96
CA THR A 66 12.97 0.95 7.72
C THR A 66 11.99 2.04 8.14
N ILE A 67 11.11 2.46 7.22
CA ILE A 67 10.08 3.48 7.49
C ILE A 67 9.07 2.98 8.51
N GLN A 68 8.59 1.72 8.37
CA GLN A 68 7.64 1.13 9.31
C GLN A 68 8.20 1.10 10.74
N THR A 69 9.49 0.80 10.86
CA THR A 69 10.16 0.75 12.16
C THR A 69 10.38 2.16 12.72
N ALA A 70 10.94 3.07 11.91
CA ALA A 70 11.21 4.45 12.33
C ALA A 70 9.92 5.23 12.65
N GLY A 71 8.83 4.98 11.92
CA GLY A 71 7.53 5.61 12.12
C GLY A 71 6.67 4.98 13.22
N GLY A 72 7.15 3.93 13.93
CA GLY A 72 6.47 3.32 15.07
C GLY A 72 5.45 2.23 14.73
N LEU A 73 5.13 1.99 13.47
CA LEU A 73 4.12 1.01 13.06
C LEU A 73 4.50 -0.42 13.46
N SER A 74 5.78 -0.80 13.29
CA SER A 74 6.27 -2.13 13.68
C SER A 74 6.09 -2.40 15.17
N TRP A 75 6.27 -1.38 16.01
CA TRP A 75 6.05 -1.50 17.43
C TRP A 75 4.56 -1.67 17.77
N LEU A 76 3.68 -0.89 17.14
CA LEU A 76 2.23 -0.98 17.36
C LEU A 76 1.64 -2.33 16.96
N TRP A 77 2.24 -3.00 15.98
CA TRP A 77 1.82 -4.34 15.52
C TRP A 77 2.38 -5.49 16.37
N ALA A 78 3.22 -5.21 17.34
CA ALA A 78 3.76 -6.24 18.22
C ALA A 78 2.65 -6.88 19.09
N PHE A 79 2.91 -8.11 19.50
CA PHE A 79 2.11 -8.79 20.51
C PHE A 79 2.60 -8.42 21.91
N ASP A 80 1.73 -8.56 22.90
CA ASP A 80 2.02 -8.20 24.31
C ASP A 80 2.78 -9.31 25.06
N ASP A 81 3.20 -10.37 24.39
CA ASP A 81 3.89 -11.54 24.93
C ASP A 81 5.41 -11.38 25.05
N GLY A 82 5.97 -10.26 24.58
CA GLY A 82 7.39 -9.96 24.60
C GLY A 82 8.21 -10.63 23.50
N GLU A 83 7.57 -11.34 22.59
CA GLU A 83 8.20 -11.79 21.35
C GLU A 83 8.41 -10.62 20.41
N GLY A 84 9.41 -10.09 20.06
CA GLY A 84 9.71 -8.91 19.25
C GLY A 84 8.67 -8.55 18.18
N PRO A 85 8.76 -7.39 17.55
CA PRO A 85 7.76 -6.95 16.57
C PRO A 85 7.72 -7.90 15.36
N PRO A 86 6.53 -8.22 14.84
CA PRO A 86 6.41 -9.01 13.64
C PRO A 86 7.03 -8.27 12.45
N GLY A 87 7.72 -9.00 11.59
CA GLY A 87 8.14 -8.48 10.30
C GLY A 87 6.93 -8.32 9.37
N SER A 88 7.04 -7.43 8.39
CA SER A 88 6.04 -7.30 7.33
C SER A 88 6.73 -7.18 5.99
N ASN A 89 6.30 -7.99 5.04
CA ASN A 89 6.68 -7.85 3.63
C ASN A 89 5.74 -6.91 2.87
N ALA A 90 4.62 -6.50 3.49
CA ALA A 90 3.72 -5.51 2.91
C ALA A 90 4.23 -4.10 3.24
N ILE A 91 4.65 -3.38 2.22
CA ILE A 91 5.33 -2.09 2.34
C ILE A 91 4.27 -0.97 2.29
N HIS A 92 3.44 -0.87 3.32
CA HIS A 92 2.37 0.12 3.40
C HIS A 92 2.84 1.58 3.26
N PRO A 93 3.96 2.01 3.88
CA PRO A 93 4.41 3.39 3.78
C PRO A 93 4.72 3.83 2.36
N ASP A 94 5.38 2.98 1.57
CA ASP A 94 5.71 3.27 0.17
C ASP A 94 4.45 3.49 -0.67
N HIS A 95 3.46 2.60 -0.53
CA HIS A 95 2.19 2.73 -1.21
C HIS A 95 1.42 3.99 -0.79
N LEU A 96 1.47 4.36 0.49
CA LEU A 96 0.82 5.57 0.99
C LEU A 96 1.50 6.82 0.47
N ALA A 97 2.83 6.88 0.56
CA ALA A 97 3.62 8.00 0.07
C ALA A 97 3.44 8.21 -1.44
N GLY A 98 3.43 7.12 -2.22
CA GLY A 98 3.17 7.20 -3.66
C GLY A 98 1.79 7.79 -3.98
N ARG A 99 0.75 7.39 -3.24
CA ARG A 99 -0.61 7.96 -3.41
C ARG A 99 -0.69 9.44 -3.02
N LEU A 100 -0.07 9.82 -1.90
CA LEU A 100 0.00 11.23 -1.47
C LEU A 100 0.81 12.06 -2.45
N GLY A 101 1.92 11.54 -2.96
CA GLY A 101 2.71 12.17 -4.01
C GLY A 101 1.91 12.40 -5.29
N ALA A 102 1.13 11.43 -5.73
CA ALA A 102 0.24 11.57 -6.88
C ALA A 102 -0.82 12.66 -6.65
N VAL A 103 -1.42 12.73 -5.46
CA VAL A 103 -2.37 13.79 -5.10
C VAL A 103 -1.69 15.16 -5.12
N GLY A 104 -0.48 15.27 -4.55
CA GLY A 104 0.30 16.49 -4.56
C GLY A 104 0.67 16.95 -5.96
N ALA A 105 1.13 16.02 -6.82
CA ALA A 105 1.45 16.32 -8.21
C ALA A 105 0.21 16.79 -9.01
N LEU A 106 -0.94 16.12 -8.85
CA LEU A 106 -2.20 16.54 -9.48
C LEU A 106 -2.65 17.92 -8.99
N ALA A 107 -2.51 18.20 -7.70
CA ALA A 107 -2.83 19.54 -7.16
C ALA A 107 -1.92 20.61 -7.76
N ALA A 108 -0.62 20.33 -7.95
CA ALA A 108 0.30 21.24 -8.61
C ALA A 108 -0.04 21.46 -10.09
N ILE A 109 -0.42 20.41 -10.84
CA ILE A 109 -0.89 20.52 -12.21
C ILE A 109 -2.14 21.40 -12.29
N ILE A 110 -3.13 21.17 -11.44
CA ILE A 110 -4.33 22.01 -11.37
C ILE A 110 -4.01 23.47 -11.06
N GLY A 111 -3.03 23.70 -10.17
CA GLY A 111 -2.51 25.04 -9.87
C GLY A 111 -1.89 25.69 -11.10
N ARG A 112 -1.05 24.96 -11.83
CA ARG A 112 -0.44 25.38 -13.08
C ARG A 112 -1.50 25.76 -14.13
N ASP A 113 -2.49 24.91 -14.33
CA ASP A 113 -3.58 25.17 -15.29
C ASP A 113 -4.43 26.40 -14.91
N ARG A 114 -4.30 26.89 -13.69
CA ARG A 114 -4.91 28.13 -13.18
C ARG A 114 -3.96 29.33 -13.16
N GLY A 115 -2.80 29.21 -13.78
CA GLY A 115 -1.83 30.30 -13.96
C GLY A 115 -0.68 30.31 -12.95
N ALA A 116 -0.50 29.28 -12.15
CA ALA A 116 0.75 29.10 -11.42
C ALA A 116 1.85 28.55 -12.35
N SER A 117 3.10 28.62 -11.95
CA SER A 117 4.22 27.91 -12.61
C SER A 117 4.34 26.48 -12.10
N GLY A 118 5.27 25.71 -12.67
CA GLY A 118 5.67 24.39 -12.17
C GLY A 118 6.07 24.42 -10.70
N ALA A 119 6.04 23.27 -10.06
CA ALA A 119 6.27 23.15 -8.62
C ALA A 119 7.10 21.90 -8.27
N HIS A 120 7.84 21.99 -7.16
CA HIS A 120 8.42 20.82 -6.51
C HIS A 120 7.50 20.36 -5.38
N VAL A 121 7.06 19.12 -5.46
CA VAL A 121 6.25 18.45 -4.44
C VAL A 121 7.12 17.40 -3.77
N GLU A 122 7.27 17.49 -2.47
CA GLU A 122 8.04 16.54 -1.68
C GLU A 122 7.11 15.74 -0.76
N VAL A 123 7.36 14.45 -0.63
CA VAL A 123 6.72 13.56 0.33
C VAL A 123 7.78 12.84 1.15
N ALA A 124 7.84 13.12 2.44
CA ALA A 124 8.59 12.32 3.38
C ALA A 124 7.79 11.05 3.71
N GLN A 125 8.31 9.89 3.34
CA GLN A 125 7.58 8.60 3.48
C GLN A 125 7.27 8.29 4.94
N VAL A 126 8.20 8.59 5.85
CA VAL A 126 7.99 8.42 7.30
C VAL A 126 6.86 9.31 7.83
N GLU A 127 6.78 10.56 7.37
CA GLU A 127 5.71 11.48 7.78
C GLU A 127 4.35 11.06 7.23
N ALA A 128 4.31 10.54 6.00
CA ALA A 128 3.11 9.95 5.41
C ALA A 128 2.59 8.78 6.26
N LEU A 129 3.47 7.92 6.77
CA LEU A 129 3.10 6.88 7.70
C LEU A 129 2.62 7.45 9.04
N MET A 130 3.38 8.35 9.64
CA MET A 130 3.07 8.95 10.94
C MET A 130 1.74 9.69 10.93
N PHE A 131 1.38 10.28 9.81
CA PHE A 131 0.07 10.92 9.64
C PHE A 131 -1.10 9.94 9.86
N THR A 132 -0.95 8.66 9.50
CA THR A 132 -1.97 7.63 9.77
C THR A 132 -2.03 7.18 11.22
N LEU A 133 -1.05 7.54 12.03
CA LEU A 133 -0.93 7.21 13.45
C LEU A 133 -1.22 8.44 14.35
N ALA A 134 -1.84 9.48 13.81
CA ALA A 134 -2.02 10.76 14.51
C ALA A 134 -2.85 10.64 15.80
N ASP A 135 -3.81 9.74 15.84
CA ASP A 135 -4.62 9.42 17.02
C ASP A 135 -3.78 8.80 18.14
N HIS A 136 -2.83 7.93 17.80
CA HIS A 136 -1.89 7.34 18.75
C HIS A 136 -0.94 8.39 19.32
N PHE A 137 -0.43 9.32 18.51
CA PHE A 137 0.38 10.44 18.99
C PHE A 137 -0.42 11.34 19.92
N LEU A 138 -1.67 11.62 19.58
CA LEU A 138 -2.53 12.42 20.46
C LEU A 138 -2.81 11.70 21.78
N ALA A 139 -3.12 10.41 21.75
CA ALA A 139 -3.35 9.62 22.96
C ALA A 139 -2.11 9.62 23.86
N GLU A 140 -0.92 9.35 23.31
CA GLU A 140 0.33 9.36 24.07
C GLU A 140 0.69 10.75 24.64
N ALA A 141 0.37 11.82 23.90
CA ALA A 141 0.59 13.19 24.37
C ALA A 141 -0.36 13.59 25.52
N LEU A 142 -1.58 13.09 25.52
CA LEU A 142 -2.56 13.34 26.58
C LEU A 142 -2.33 12.49 27.82
N GLU A 143 -1.94 11.22 27.62
CA GLU A 143 -1.70 10.24 28.67
C GLU A 143 -0.43 9.44 28.35
N PRO A 144 0.75 9.88 28.79
CA PRO A 144 2.02 9.21 28.53
C PRO A 144 2.02 7.74 28.95
N GLY A 145 2.37 6.85 28.03
CA GLY A 145 2.37 5.41 28.20
C GLY A 145 1.02 4.73 27.97
N SER A 146 0.01 5.45 27.47
CA SER A 146 -1.30 4.87 27.13
C SER A 146 -1.28 4.04 25.85
N VAL A 147 -0.42 4.41 24.91
CA VAL A 147 -0.26 3.67 23.66
C VAL A 147 0.64 2.46 23.89
N ARG A 148 0.15 1.28 23.54
CA ARG A 148 0.87 0.01 23.69
C ARG A 148 0.51 -0.96 22.58
N PRO A 149 1.41 -1.89 22.23
CA PRO A 149 1.06 -3.02 21.37
C PRO A 149 -0.10 -3.81 21.97
N ARG A 150 -0.99 -4.29 21.14
CA ARG A 150 -2.19 -5.03 21.56
C ARG A 150 -2.38 -6.34 20.80
N GLY A 151 -1.46 -6.69 19.91
CA GLY A 151 -1.62 -7.83 19.02
C GLY A 151 -2.94 -7.72 18.23
N ASN A 152 -3.76 -8.74 18.33
CA ASN A 152 -5.07 -8.80 17.70
C ASN A 152 -6.20 -8.13 18.49
N ALA A 153 -5.93 -7.63 19.70
CA ALA A 153 -6.97 -7.08 20.56
C ALA A 153 -7.35 -5.64 20.17
N SER A 154 -8.65 -5.33 20.24
CA SER A 154 -9.15 -3.96 20.09
C SER A 154 -9.50 -3.35 21.45
N PRO A 155 -9.35 -2.03 21.62
CA PRO A 155 -9.90 -1.34 22.78
C PRO A 155 -11.43 -1.21 22.73
N ASP A 156 -12.06 -1.43 21.56
CA ASP A 156 -13.46 -1.12 21.31
C ASP A 156 -14.39 -2.30 21.54
N GLY A 157 -13.86 -3.54 21.65
CA GLY A 157 -14.71 -4.72 21.82
C GLY A 157 -13.95 -6.02 22.08
N ALA A 158 -14.73 -7.02 22.49
CA ALA A 158 -14.32 -8.40 22.63
C ALA A 158 -15.51 -9.35 22.37
N PRO A 159 -15.28 -10.50 21.63
CA PRO A 159 -14.03 -10.89 21.00
C PRO A 159 -13.68 -10.02 19.80
N TRP A 160 -12.38 -9.83 19.55
CA TRP A 160 -11.89 -9.09 18.41
C TRP A 160 -10.51 -9.60 18.01
N GLY A 161 -10.38 -10.14 16.81
CA GLY A 161 -9.08 -10.61 16.33
C GLY A 161 -9.15 -11.75 15.33
N ALA A 162 -7.99 -12.35 15.09
CA ALA A 162 -7.84 -13.53 14.26
C ALA A 162 -7.95 -14.80 15.12
N PHE A 163 -8.79 -15.72 14.71
CA PHE A 163 -9.08 -16.97 15.41
C PHE A 163 -8.65 -18.15 14.53
N PRO A 164 -7.95 -19.17 15.12
CA PRO A 164 -7.55 -20.33 14.37
C PRO A 164 -8.77 -21.16 13.97
N CYS A 165 -8.77 -21.69 12.76
CA CYS A 165 -9.79 -22.58 12.21
C CYS A 165 -9.22 -24.00 12.02
N ALA A 166 -10.04 -24.95 11.58
CA ALA A 166 -9.61 -26.31 11.30
C ALA A 166 -8.55 -26.35 10.18
N GLY A 167 -7.50 -27.13 10.36
CA GLY A 167 -6.37 -27.25 9.44
C GLY A 167 -5.18 -26.37 9.81
N GLU A 168 -4.11 -26.46 9.03
CA GLU A 168 -2.90 -25.67 9.23
C GLU A 168 -3.05 -24.31 8.55
N GLU A 169 -2.51 -23.25 9.17
CA GLU A 169 -2.51 -21.86 8.65
C GLU A 169 -3.91 -21.31 8.28
N ASN A 170 -4.96 -21.89 8.85
CA ASN A 170 -6.34 -21.48 8.62
C ASN A 170 -6.84 -20.54 9.72
N TRP A 171 -7.27 -19.35 9.34
CA TRP A 171 -7.68 -18.30 10.27
C TRP A 171 -8.92 -17.58 9.77
N ALA A 172 -9.74 -17.10 10.69
CA ALA A 172 -10.83 -16.17 10.41
C ALA A 172 -10.77 -14.99 11.38
N VAL A 173 -11.03 -13.79 10.88
CA VAL A 173 -11.16 -12.59 11.70
C VAL A 173 -12.64 -12.46 12.11
N ILE A 174 -12.87 -12.17 13.39
CA ILE A 174 -14.21 -11.89 13.95
C ILE A 174 -14.11 -10.61 14.78
N CYS A 175 -15.05 -9.68 14.55
CA CYS A 175 -15.09 -8.39 15.25
C CYS A 175 -16.46 -8.19 15.89
N VAL A 176 -16.55 -8.20 17.21
CA VAL A 176 -17.75 -7.90 17.97
C VAL A 176 -17.68 -6.46 18.47
N ARG A 177 -18.47 -5.58 17.86
CA ARG A 177 -18.45 -4.14 18.09
C ARG A 177 -19.28 -3.70 19.29
N ASP A 178 -20.37 -4.44 19.56
CA ASP A 178 -21.37 -4.10 20.56
C ASP A 178 -22.03 -5.34 21.19
N ASP A 179 -23.01 -5.13 22.05
CA ASP A 179 -23.71 -6.22 22.73
C ASP A 179 -24.67 -6.97 21.79
N ASP A 180 -25.18 -6.29 20.75
CA ASP A 180 -26.01 -6.93 19.73
C ASP A 180 -25.18 -7.87 18.83
N ASP A 181 -23.96 -7.47 18.47
CA ASP A 181 -23.02 -8.36 17.76
C ASP A 181 -22.69 -9.59 18.60
N TRP A 182 -22.52 -9.44 19.91
CA TRP A 182 -22.32 -10.57 20.81
C TRP A 182 -23.48 -11.56 20.80
N VAL A 183 -24.70 -11.06 20.90
CA VAL A 183 -25.91 -11.92 20.81
C VAL A 183 -25.98 -12.62 19.45
N ARG A 184 -25.61 -11.95 18.36
CA ARG A 184 -25.57 -12.52 17.03
C ARG A 184 -24.48 -13.58 16.89
N LEU A 185 -23.26 -13.33 17.42
CA LEU A 185 -22.16 -14.28 17.43
C LEU A 185 -22.53 -15.55 18.22
N ARG A 186 -23.13 -15.39 19.41
CA ARG A 186 -23.64 -16.52 20.18
C ARG A 186 -24.56 -17.43 19.33
N LYS A 187 -25.47 -16.82 18.57
CA LYS A 187 -26.38 -17.58 17.67
C LYS A 187 -25.61 -18.24 16.53
N ALA A 188 -24.56 -17.63 15.99
CA ALA A 188 -23.69 -18.24 14.97
C ALA A 188 -22.95 -19.47 15.52
N MET A 189 -22.54 -19.41 16.80
CA MET A 189 -21.88 -20.53 17.52
C MET A 189 -22.86 -21.64 17.99
N GLY A 190 -24.17 -21.48 17.76
CA GLY A 190 -25.18 -22.40 18.30
C GLY A 190 -25.56 -22.15 19.75
N ASP A 191 -25.32 -20.95 20.24
CA ASP A 191 -25.66 -20.44 21.57
C ASP A 191 -25.10 -21.30 22.72
N PRO A 192 -23.76 -21.52 22.79
CA PRO A 192 -23.16 -22.41 23.77
C PRO A 192 -23.37 -21.90 25.20
N HIS A 193 -23.43 -22.82 26.16
CA HIS A 193 -23.75 -22.53 27.57
C HIS A 193 -22.82 -21.48 28.19
N TRP A 194 -21.51 -21.58 27.93
CA TRP A 194 -20.52 -20.65 28.49
C TRP A 194 -20.74 -19.21 28.06
N ALA A 195 -21.23 -18.99 26.83
CA ALA A 195 -21.45 -17.65 26.26
C ALA A 195 -22.76 -17.00 26.76
N ARG A 196 -23.61 -17.76 27.48
CA ARG A 196 -24.85 -17.24 28.10
C ARG A 196 -24.63 -16.64 29.48
N ASP A 197 -23.40 -16.70 29.99
CA ASP A 197 -23.05 -16.15 31.30
C ASP A 197 -23.42 -14.65 31.34
N PRO A 198 -24.23 -14.21 32.32
CA PRO A 198 -24.58 -12.81 32.50
C PRO A 198 -23.37 -11.87 32.65
N LEU A 199 -22.24 -12.38 33.13
CA LEU A 199 -20.98 -11.66 33.24
C LEU A 199 -20.29 -11.40 31.87
N LEU A 200 -20.87 -11.85 30.77
CA LEU A 200 -20.43 -11.56 29.41
C LEU A 200 -21.46 -10.73 28.62
N ALA A 201 -22.49 -10.22 29.30
CA ALA A 201 -23.60 -9.55 28.62
C ALA A 201 -23.20 -8.21 27.98
N THR A 202 -22.32 -7.45 28.64
CA THR A 202 -21.89 -6.14 28.14
C THR A 202 -20.47 -6.16 27.57
N SER A 203 -20.20 -5.23 26.66
CA SER A 203 -18.87 -5.08 26.04
C SER A 203 -17.77 -4.91 27.10
N ILE A 204 -18.00 -4.11 28.13
CA ILE A 204 -17.06 -3.89 29.23
C ILE A 204 -16.72 -5.21 29.91
N GLN A 205 -17.74 -5.99 30.30
CA GLN A 205 -17.55 -7.29 30.96
C GLN A 205 -16.79 -8.28 30.07
N ARG A 206 -17.08 -8.28 28.78
CA ARG A 206 -16.34 -9.13 27.83
C ARG A 206 -14.89 -8.70 27.66
N MET A 207 -14.61 -7.41 27.66
CA MET A 207 -13.24 -6.89 27.63
C MET A 207 -12.44 -7.26 28.89
N GLU A 208 -13.08 -7.21 30.07
CA GLU A 208 -12.48 -7.67 31.33
C GLU A 208 -12.21 -9.19 31.31
N ALA A 209 -13.10 -9.96 30.68
CA ALA A 209 -13.00 -11.41 30.55
C ALA A 209 -12.41 -11.86 29.19
N ARG A 210 -11.68 -10.97 28.49
CA ARG A 210 -11.22 -11.15 27.10
C ARG A 210 -10.65 -12.55 26.83
N ALA A 211 -9.67 -12.97 27.59
CA ALA A 211 -9.02 -14.27 27.36
C ALA A 211 -10.00 -15.43 27.41
N ARG A 212 -10.97 -15.40 28.35
CA ARG A 212 -12.03 -16.42 28.43
C ARG A 212 -12.93 -16.41 27.20
N VAL A 213 -13.32 -15.23 26.73
CA VAL A 213 -14.20 -15.06 25.57
C VAL A 213 -13.46 -15.50 24.29
N GLU A 214 -12.24 -15.05 24.09
CA GLU A 214 -11.45 -15.37 22.92
C GLU A 214 -11.08 -16.86 22.86
N ASN A 215 -10.75 -17.48 23.98
CA ASN A 215 -10.54 -18.94 24.05
C ASN A 215 -11.81 -19.72 23.67
N GLY A 216 -12.98 -19.33 24.18
CA GLY A 216 -14.22 -20.00 23.84
C GLY A 216 -14.63 -19.83 22.36
N VAL A 217 -14.30 -18.69 21.76
CA VAL A 217 -14.48 -18.49 20.31
C VAL A 217 -13.46 -19.33 19.53
N ALA A 218 -12.19 -19.36 19.94
CA ALA A 218 -11.15 -20.17 19.30
C ALA A 218 -11.49 -21.67 19.33
N GLU A 219 -11.98 -22.18 20.47
CA GLU A 219 -12.46 -23.58 20.56
C GLU A 219 -13.55 -23.90 19.54
N TRP A 220 -14.44 -22.95 19.28
CA TRP A 220 -15.50 -23.13 18.30
C TRP A 220 -14.94 -23.04 16.86
N THR A 221 -14.13 -22.02 16.55
CA THR A 221 -13.60 -21.84 15.18
C THR A 221 -12.66 -22.96 14.76
N GLN A 222 -11.88 -23.54 15.67
CA GLN A 222 -11.00 -24.69 15.41
C GLN A 222 -11.75 -25.94 14.94
N THR A 223 -13.07 -26.04 15.18
CA THR A 223 -13.89 -27.15 14.70
C THR A 223 -14.42 -26.96 13.27
N LEU A 224 -14.18 -25.81 12.65
CA LEU A 224 -14.79 -25.39 11.40
C LEU A 224 -13.74 -24.91 10.40
N ASP A 225 -14.04 -25.07 9.11
CA ASP A 225 -13.28 -24.40 8.07
C ASP A 225 -13.46 -22.87 8.14
N ARG A 226 -12.42 -22.12 7.74
CA ARG A 226 -12.42 -20.65 7.77
C ARG A 226 -13.57 -20.01 6.96
N ALA A 227 -13.97 -20.62 5.83
CA ALA A 227 -15.09 -20.15 5.04
C ALA A 227 -16.42 -20.37 5.79
N GLU A 228 -16.56 -21.53 6.45
CA GLU A 228 -17.75 -21.83 7.23
C GLU A 228 -17.89 -20.89 8.45
N VAL A 229 -16.80 -20.50 9.11
CA VAL A 229 -16.81 -19.48 10.17
C VAL A 229 -17.31 -18.15 9.62
N GLN A 230 -16.77 -17.70 8.49
CA GLN A 230 -17.22 -16.48 7.81
C GLN A 230 -18.72 -16.53 7.53
N ASP A 231 -19.19 -17.58 6.86
CA ASP A 231 -20.58 -17.71 6.39
C ASP A 231 -21.57 -17.74 7.57
N ARG A 232 -21.24 -18.48 8.63
CA ARG A 232 -22.06 -18.54 9.83
C ARG A 232 -22.16 -17.20 10.54
N CYS A 233 -21.07 -16.46 10.64
CA CYS A 233 -21.03 -15.14 11.24
C CYS A 233 -21.79 -14.11 10.39
N GLN A 234 -21.48 -14.04 9.10
CA GLN A 234 -22.12 -13.06 8.19
C GLN A 234 -23.63 -13.33 8.03
N ALA A 235 -24.06 -14.59 7.99
CA ALA A 235 -25.48 -14.93 7.98
C ALA A 235 -26.26 -14.44 9.23
N LYS A 236 -25.55 -14.10 10.31
CA LYS A 236 -26.13 -13.49 11.52
C LYS A 236 -25.82 -12.00 11.63
N GLY A 237 -25.14 -11.41 10.65
CA GLY A 237 -24.77 -9.99 10.64
C GLY A 237 -23.59 -9.66 11.56
N VAL A 238 -22.75 -10.64 11.90
CA VAL A 238 -21.51 -10.42 12.64
C VAL A 238 -20.39 -10.15 11.64
N PRO A 239 -19.61 -9.07 11.78
CA PRO A 239 -18.42 -8.84 10.94
C PRO A 239 -17.40 -9.95 11.13
N ALA A 240 -17.15 -10.68 10.06
CA ALA A 240 -16.15 -11.73 10.01
C ALA A 240 -15.66 -11.92 8.57
N ALA A 241 -14.40 -12.35 8.44
CA ALA A 241 -13.81 -12.68 7.16
C ALA A 241 -12.81 -13.83 7.32
N ARG A 242 -12.80 -14.75 6.37
CA ARG A 242 -11.73 -15.74 6.27
C ARG A 242 -10.42 -15.09 5.86
N MET A 243 -9.31 -15.55 6.39
CA MET A 243 -7.98 -15.17 5.88
C MET A 243 -7.83 -15.75 4.47
N MET A 244 -7.57 -14.89 3.50
CA MET A 244 -7.39 -15.29 2.10
C MET A 244 -5.90 -15.48 1.80
N PHE A 245 -5.57 -16.57 1.13
CA PHE A 245 -4.29 -16.71 0.45
C PHE A 245 -4.33 -16.02 -0.92
N CYS A 246 -3.16 -15.71 -1.50
CA CYS A 246 -3.13 -15.11 -2.83
C CYS A 246 -3.82 -15.98 -3.89
N VAL A 247 -3.72 -17.30 -3.78
CA VAL A 247 -4.39 -18.23 -4.69
C VAL A 247 -5.93 -18.16 -4.57
N ASP A 248 -6.46 -17.98 -3.36
CA ASP A 248 -7.92 -17.87 -3.15
C ASP A 248 -8.47 -16.60 -3.83
N GLN A 249 -7.66 -15.54 -3.91
CA GLN A 249 -8.07 -14.27 -4.53
C GLN A 249 -8.26 -14.39 -6.04
N LEU A 250 -7.51 -15.28 -6.70
CA LEU A 250 -7.65 -15.53 -8.15
C LEU A 250 -9.00 -16.17 -8.50
N GLU A 251 -9.60 -16.90 -7.56
CA GLU A 251 -10.87 -17.59 -7.72
C GLU A 251 -12.02 -16.90 -6.95
N ASP A 252 -11.77 -15.74 -6.34
CA ASP A 252 -12.78 -15.05 -5.54
C ASP A 252 -13.91 -14.50 -6.41
N PRO A 253 -15.16 -14.96 -6.21
CA PRO A 253 -16.29 -14.55 -7.03
C PRO A 253 -16.55 -13.04 -7.01
N HIS A 254 -16.26 -12.38 -5.90
CA HIS A 254 -16.44 -10.93 -5.77
C HIS A 254 -15.43 -10.16 -6.60
N LEU A 255 -14.14 -10.57 -6.58
CA LEU A 255 -13.10 -9.92 -7.38
C LEU A 255 -13.33 -10.14 -8.88
N ILE A 256 -13.82 -11.33 -9.26
CA ILE A 256 -14.20 -11.65 -10.64
C ILE A 256 -15.39 -10.80 -11.08
N ASP A 257 -16.48 -10.75 -10.31
CA ASP A 257 -17.68 -9.97 -10.62
C ASP A 257 -17.38 -8.46 -10.71
N ARG A 258 -16.46 -7.95 -9.90
CA ARG A 258 -15.99 -6.56 -9.97
C ARG A 258 -15.09 -6.27 -11.16
N GLY A 259 -14.65 -7.27 -11.91
CA GLY A 259 -13.68 -7.11 -12.99
C GLY A 259 -12.32 -6.58 -12.50
N PHE A 260 -11.96 -6.91 -11.25
CA PHE A 260 -10.68 -6.47 -10.67
C PHE A 260 -9.52 -7.31 -11.17
N LEU A 261 -9.75 -8.58 -11.49
CA LEU A 261 -8.75 -9.46 -12.08
C LEU A 261 -8.78 -9.32 -13.59
N VAL A 262 -7.63 -9.09 -14.20
CA VAL A 262 -7.47 -8.86 -15.64
C VAL A 262 -6.52 -9.89 -16.20
N ASP A 263 -7.00 -10.65 -17.18
CA ASP A 263 -6.17 -11.55 -17.98
C ASP A 263 -5.33 -10.73 -18.97
N LEU A 264 -4.05 -10.98 -19.00
CA LEU A 264 -3.11 -10.31 -19.88
C LEU A 264 -2.12 -11.32 -20.48
N GLU A 265 -1.88 -11.20 -21.78
CA GLU A 265 -0.78 -11.89 -22.41
C GLU A 265 0.50 -11.04 -22.32
N GLN A 266 1.51 -11.60 -21.65
CA GLN A 266 2.83 -10.95 -21.51
C GLN A 266 3.84 -11.73 -22.33
N GLN A 267 4.49 -11.09 -23.27
CA GLN A 267 5.37 -11.71 -24.26
C GLN A 267 6.41 -12.68 -23.65
N ALA A 268 7.01 -12.34 -22.51
CA ALA A 268 8.02 -13.16 -21.86
C ALA A 268 7.45 -14.24 -20.92
N LEU A 269 6.17 -14.14 -20.50
CA LEU A 269 5.57 -14.97 -19.47
C LEU A 269 4.33 -15.77 -19.93
N GLY A 270 3.78 -15.44 -21.12
CA GLY A 270 2.51 -15.98 -21.61
C GLY A 270 1.31 -15.36 -20.87
N GLN A 271 0.27 -16.15 -20.66
CA GLN A 271 -0.94 -15.71 -19.97
C GLN A 271 -0.67 -15.50 -18.47
N ILE A 272 -1.00 -14.31 -17.98
CA ILE A 272 -0.92 -13.94 -16.57
C ILE A 272 -2.22 -13.26 -16.12
N VAL A 273 -2.50 -13.33 -14.82
CA VAL A 273 -3.58 -12.58 -14.19
C VAL A 273 -2.99 -11.42 -13.42
N MET A 274 -3.49 -10.22 -13.65
CA MET A 274 -3.03 -9.00 -12.97
C MET A 274 -4.16 -8.34 -12.18
N ALA A 275 -3.80 -7.58 -11.17
CA ALA A 275 -4.71 -6.68 -10.48
C ALA A 275 -5.05 -5.49 -11.39
N GLY A 276 -6.31 -5.27 -11.62
CA GLY A 276 -6.84 -4.10 -12.31
C GLY A 276 -6.93 -2.86 -11.41
N PRO A 277 -7.54 -1.77 -11.90
CA PRO A 277 -7.70 -0.55 -11.13
C PRO A 277 -8.64 -0.75 -9.95
N CYS A 278 -8.25 -0.24 -8.79
CA CYS A 278 -9.04 -0.34 -7.56
C CYS A 278 -10.17 0.72 -7.45
N PHE A 279 -10.34 1.57 -8.46
CA PHE A 279 -11.39 2.60 -8.49
C PHE A 279 -12.12 2.60 -9.84
N THR A 280 -13.37 3.04 -9.82
CA THR A 280 -14.21 3.23 -10.99
C THR A 280 -14.80 4.63 -10.98
N GLY A 281 -14.95 5.25 -12.12
CA GLY A 281 -15.55 6.57 -12.26
C GLY A 281 -16.74 6.56 -13.21
N SER A 282 -17.80 7.29 -12.88
CA SER A 282 -19.03 7.37 -13.72
C SER A 282 -18.80 8.02 -15.09
N ARG A 283 -17.73 8.81 -15.22
CA ARG A 283 -17.34 9.52 -16.46
C ARG A 283 -15.90 9.24 -16.88
N MET A 284 -15.24 8.33 -16.20
CA MET A 284 -13.87 7.93 -16.46
C MET A 284 -13.88 6.42 -16.72
N GLY A 285 -13.49 6.03 -17.92
CA GLY A 285 -13.29 4.62 -18.25
C GLY A 285 -12.14 4.03 -17.42
N PRO A 286 -12.08 2.70 -17.32
CA PRO A 286 -10.93 2.04 -16.74
C PRO A 286 -9.66 2.41 -17.54
N PRO A 287 -8.51 2.57 -16.90
CA PRO A 287 -7.25 2.72 -17.60
C PRO A 287 -7.01 1.50 -18.50
N ALA A 288 -6.47 1.72 -19.68
CA ALA A 288 -6.05 0.62 -20.53
C ALA A 288 -4.89 -0.12 -19.89
N ILE A 289 -4.98 -1.44 -19.86
CA ILE A 289 -3.93 -2.31 -19.35
C ILE A 289 -3.29 -3.00 -20.56
N PHE A 290 -1.98 -2.87 -20.66
CA PHE A 290 -1.16 -3.45 -21.73
C PHE A 290 -0.08 -4.35 -21.12
N GLN A 291 0.49 -5.21 -21.96
CA GLN A 291 1.73 -5.89 -21.57
C GLN A 291 2.82 -4.88 -21.20
N ALA A 292 3.67 -5.24 -20.24
CA ALA A 292 4.84 -4.46 -19.94
C ALA A 292 5.81 -4.47 -21.14
N PRO A 293 6.40 -3.32 -21.53
CA PRO A 293 7.37 -3.31 -22.61
C PRO A 293 8.62 -4.08 -22.20
N LEU A 294 9.29 -4.68 -23.16
CA LEU A 294 10.64 -5.22 -22.98
C LEU A 294 11.65 -4.08 -22.81
N ILE A 295 12.79 -4.38 -22.20
CA ILE A 295 13.85 -3.38 -22.02
C ILE A 295 14.30 -2.88 -23.40
N GLY A 296 14.25 -1.56 -23.59
CA GLY A 296 14.65 -0.92 -24.83
C GLY A 296 13.63 -0.98 -25.98
N GLU A 297 12.49 -1.68 -25.82
CA GLU A 297 11.50 -1.88 -26.91
C GLU A 297 11.04 -0.59 -27.56
N HIS A 298 10.88 0.46 -26.81
CA HIS A 298 10.38 1.75 -27.33
C HIS A 298 11.47 2.83 -27.48
N SER A 299 12.70 2.57 -27.06
CA SER A 299 13.73 3.59 -26.88
C SER A 299 14.02 4.39 -28.14
N ARG A 300 14.28 3.72 -29.28
CA ARG A 300 14.58 4.42 -30.56
C ARG A 300 13.40 5.25 -31.01
N ARG A 301 12.21 4.65 -31.05
CA ARG A 301 10.99 5.33 -31.49
C ARG A 301 10.72 6.56 -30.65
N PHE A 302 10.75 6.41 -29.33
CA PHE A 302 10.46 7.48 -28.40
C PHE A 302 11.48 8.64 -28.53
N CYS A 303 12.78 8.33 -28.58
CA CYS A 303 13.79 9.37 -28.75
C CYS A 303 13.62 10.16 -30.05
N VAL A 304 13.34 9.47 -31.17
CA VAL A 304 13.21 10.13 -32.47
C VAL A 304 11.86 10.83 -32.64
N GLN A 305 10.75 10.14 -32.33
CA GLN A 305 9.40 10.65 -32.66
C GLN A 305 8.86 11.59 -31.59
N ASP A 306 9.05 11.27 -30.32
CA ASP A 306 8.45 12.03 -29.21
C ASP A 306 9.42 13.12 -28.69
N LEU A 307 10.74 12.81 -28.59
CA LEU A 307 11.75 13.78 -28.15
C LEU A 307 12.39 14.58 -29.30
N GLY A 308 12.08 14.25 -30.55
CA GLY A 308 12.60 14.96 -31.73
C GLY A 308 14.13 14.88 -31.88
N MET A 309 14.76 13.80 -31.41
CA MET A 309 16.19 13.61 -31.53
C MET A 309 16.56 13.15 -32.94
N ASP A 310 17.76 13.57 -33.39
CA ASP A 310 18.32 13.08 -34.65
C ASP A 310 18.57 11.57 -34.58
N SER A 311 18.17 10.82 -35.62
CA SER A 311 18.27 9.36 -35.63
C SER A 311 19.73 8.86 -35.59
N VAL A 312 20.66 9.60 -36.22
CA VAL A 312 22.10 9.26 -36.20
C VAL A 312 22.64 9.41 -34.78
N LEU A 313 22.26 10.46 -34.08
CA LEU A 313 22.62 10.64 -32.67
C LEU A 313 22.06 9.51 -31.79
N VAL A 314 20.82 9.09 -32.02
CA VAL A 314 20.21 7.97 -31.29
C VAL A 314 20.96 6.66 -31.55
N ASP A 315 21.36 6.42 -32.80
CA ASP A 315 22.17 5.24 -33.17
C ASP A 315 23.54 5.27 -32.49
N ASP A 316 24.21 6.41 -32.42
CA ASP A 316 25.46 6.58 -31.71
C ASP A 316 25.33 6.33 -30.19
N LEU A 317 24.24 6.78 -29.60
CA LEU A 317 23.93 6.53 -28.17
C LEU A 317 23.70 5.04 -27.88
N VAL A 318 23.02 4.34 -28.79
CA VAL A 318 22.87 2.87 -28.70
C VAL A 318 24.22 2.16 -28.89
N ALA A 319 24.98 2.53 -29.92
CA ALA A 319 26.27 1.92 -30.20
C ALA A 319 27.29 2.13 -29.07
N SER A 320 27.22 3.25 -28.34
CA SER A 320 28.05 3.54 -27.18
C SER A 320 27.58 2.89 -25.89
N GLY A 321 26.37 2.27 -25.87
CA GLY A 321 25.73 1.71 -24.67
C GLY A 321 25.18 2.77 -23.72
N ALA A 322 25.02 4.02 -24.15
CA ALA A 322 24.39 5.08 -23.38
C ALA A 322 22.86 4.98 -23.41
N LEU A 323 22.30 4.33 -24.42
CA LEU A 323 20.88 4.01 -24.58
C LEU A 323 20.75 2.53 -24.93
N GLU A 324 19.91 1.81 -24.19
CA GLU A 324 19.53 0.45 -24.57
C GLU A 324 18.31 0.51 -25.51
N ALA A 325 18.40 -0.20 -26.62
CA ALA A 325 17.33 -0.31 -27.58
C ALA A 325 17.21 -1.74 -28.11
N LEU A 326 15.98 -2.23 -28.20
CA LEU A 326 15.68 -3.51 -28.81
C LEU A 326 15.51 -3.30 -30.31
N ASP A 327 16.36 -3.97 -31.11
CA ASP A 327 16.35 -3.80 -32.58
C ASP A 327 15.27 -4.66 -33.26
N GLU A 328 15.00 -5.84 -32.71
CA GLU A 328 13.93 -6.74 -33.17
C GLU A 328 13.19 -7.32 -31.96
N LEU A 329 11.86 -7.44 -32.06
CA LEU A 329 11.07 -8.17 -31.08
C LEU A 329 11.40 -9.66 -31.20
N PRO A 330 11.69 -10.36 -30.08
CA PRO A 330 12.00 -11.78 -30.09
C PRO A 330 10.85 -12.67 -30.55
#